data_adf8d81da33f4972ba72c7730f51ca1e
#
_entry.id   adf8d81da33f4972ba72c7730f51ca1e
#
_cell.length_a   1.000
_cell.length_b   1.000
_cell.length_c   1.000
_cell.angle_alpha   90.00
_cell.angle_beta   90.00
_cell.angle_gamma   90.00
#
_symmetry.space_group_name_H-M   'P 1'
#
loop_
_entity.id
_entity.type
_entity.pdbx_description
1 polymer ?
#
loop_
_entity_poly.entity_id
_entity_poly.type
_entity_poly.pdbx_seq_one_letter_code
_entity_poly.pdbx_strand_id
1 'polypeptide(L)'
;MTLERHRDHHGDLPPSGSRLVDEIAGAGLRGRGGGAFPLSLKLDAVRRGRQTPVVIVNGCEGEPMSTKDRLLLGALPHLVLDGAFAVARAIGADEVTVAVDELNPHTQDTIAWALAQRPELRRGRLRARVAAIPGGYVSGQESAVVHWLNEGMAKPTASTPRVSERGVGRRPTLVSNAETLAHVALIARHGARWFREVGTHEDPGSALVTVSGAVAAPGVYEVSHGSTLGAVVTAAGGLSERARAFLVGGYAGGWLDMAQARNARLSRAGLSPFGARLGAGVIVALPERSCPVAETARVVGWMADRSSGQCGPCVNGLAAIADALAAVCYGDAGAAGLPTIARWCEQVIGRGACAHPDGAASFVSSAMRVFADELADHARHGVCDACNAPPILAIPGPLTVAGR
;
A
#
# COMPACT_ATOMS: atom_id res chain seq x y z
N MET A 1 -12.49 19.16 3.88
CA MET A 1 -13.92 19.38 3.53
C MET A 1 -14.74 19.32 4.81
N THR A 2 -15.71 20.26 5.05
CA THR A 2 -16.63 20.24 6.21
C THR A 2 -17.65 19.11 6.09
N LEU A 3 -18.25 18.68 7.21
CA LEU A 3 -19.30 17.65 7.20
C LEU A 3 -20.54 18.10 6.39
N GLU A 4 -20.89 19.38 6.46
CA GLU A 4 -22.00 19.95 5.69
C GLU A 4 -21.75 19.78 4.17
N ARG A 5 -20.63 20.31 3.67
CA ARG A 5 -20.25 20.14 2.25
C ARG A 5 -20.13 18.68 1.81
N HIS A 6 -19.68 17.81 2.72
CA HIS A 6 -19.63 16.38 2.45
C HIS A 6 -21.03 15.80 2.24
N ARG A 7 -22.00 16.20 3.09
CA ARG A 7 -23.40 15.77 2.97
C ARG A 7 -24.09 16.35 1.74
N ASP A 8 -23.80 17.59 1.41
CA ASP A 8 -24.32 18.23 0.17
C ASP A 8 -23.86 17.49 -1.08
N HIS A 9 -22.61 16.98 -1.08
CA HIS A 9 -22.03 16.28 -2.23
C HIS A 9 -22.41 14.81 -2.31
N HIS A 10 -22.35 14.08 -1.18
CA HIS A 10 -22.52 12.63 -1.13
C HIS A 10 -23.87 12.17 -0.57
N GLY A 11 -24.67 13.07 -0.03
CA GLY A 11 -25.88 12.74 0.74
C GLY A 11 -25.57 12.20 2.13
N ASP A 12 -26.63 11.97 2.90
CA ASP A 12 -26.51 11.31 4.20
C ASP A 12 -26.12 9.84 4.03
N LEU A 13 -25.40 9.33 5.02
CA LEU A 13 -25.05 7.90 5.05
C LEU A 13 -26.32 7.09 5.39
N PRO A 14 -26.75 6.15 4.53
CA PRO A 14 -27.92 5.32 4.82
C PRO A 14 -27.73 4.50 6.10
N PRO A 15 -28.83 4.12 6.78
CA PRO A 15 -28.75 3.19 7.90
C PRO A 15 -28.05 1.89 7.47
N SER A 16 -26.91 1.60 8.08
CA SER A 16 -26.10 0.43 7.76
C SER A 16 -26.39 -0.68 8.78
N GLY A 17 -26.86 -1.81 8.29
CA GLY A 17 -27.04 -3.04 9.06
C GLY A 17 -26.25 -4.19 8.43
N SER A 18 -26.59 -5.42 8.79
CA SER A 18 -25.94 -6.64 8.26
C SER A 18 -25.99 -6.76 6.73
N ARG A 19 -27.00 -6.17 6.08
CA ARG A 19 -27.13 -6.11 4.61
C ARG A 19 -25.93 -5.44 3.93
N LEU A 20 -25.21 -4.52 4.62
CA LEU A 20 -24.03 -3.90 4.04
C LEU A 20 -22.93 -4.92 3.75
N VAL A 21 -22.81 -5.98 4.55
CA VAL A 21 -21.83 -7.05 4.31
C VAL A 21 -22.15 -7.79 3.02
N ASP A 22 -23.42 -8.04 2.74
CA ASP A 22 -23.88 -8.68 1.51
C ASP A 22 -23.67 -7.76 0.29
N GLU A 23 -23.91 -6.46 0.45
CA GLU A 23 -23.61 -5.45 -0.59
C GLU A 23 -22.11 -5.38 -0.90
N ILE A 24 -21.26 -5.39 0.12
CA ILE A 24 -19.80 -5.43 -0.04
C ILE A 24 -19.35 -6.72 -0.75
N ALA A 25 -19.97 -7.85 -0.40
CA ALA A 25 -19.70 -9.13 -1.04
C ALA A 25 -20.14 -9.12 -2.51
N GLY A 26 -21.36 -8.64 -2.79
CA GLY A 26 -21.89 -8.48 -4.15
C GLY A 26 -21.09 -7.49 -5.00
N ALA A 27 -20.58 -6.42 -4.41
CA ALA A 27 -19.68 -5.47 -5.05
C ALA A 27 -18.33 -6.09 -5.41
N GLY A 28 -17.90 -7.14 -4.71
CA GLY A 28 -16.59 -7.75 -4.90
C GLY A 28 -15.43 -6.86 -4.43
N LEU A 29 -15.70 -5.95 -3.47
CA LEU A 29 -14.69 -5.01 -2.99
C LEU A 29 -13.50 -5.72 -2.35
N ARG A 30 -12.30 -5.40 -2.84
CA ARG A 30 -11.02 -5.85 -2.30
C ARG A 30 -10.28 -4.72 -1.61
N GLY A 31 -9.40 -5.07 -0.69
CA GLY A 31 -8.55 -4.11 0.01
C GLY A 31 -7.63 -3.32 -0.93
N ARG A 32 -7.51 -2.01 -0.68
CA ARG A 32 -6.69 -1.05 -1.43
C ARG A 32 -5.33 -0.76 -0.77
N GLY A 33 -5.00 -1.46 0.31
CA GLY A 33 -3.71 -1.33 1.01
C GLY A 33 -2.62 -2.30 0.53
N GLY A 34 -2.68 -2.79 -0.69
CA GLY A 34 -1.65 -3.63 -1.34
C GLY A 34 -1.94 -5.13 -1.37
N GLY A 35 -2.58 -5.69 -0.35
CA GLY A 35 -2.85 -7.14 -0.26
C GLY A 35 -4.05 -7.63 -1.07
N ALA A 36 -4.91 -6.75 -1.56
CA ALA A 36 -6.10 -7.05 -2.36
C ALA A 36 -7.02 -8.18 -1.80
N PHE A 37 -7.03 -8.37 -0.48
CA PHE A 37 -7.87 -9.38 0.16
C PHE A 37 -9.35 -8.97 0.11
N PRO A 38 -10.31 -9.88 -0.16
CA PRO A 38 -11.73 -9.55 -0.19
C PRO A 38 -12.22 -9.02 1.17
N LEU A 39 -12.83 -7.82 1.17
CA LEU A 39 -13.27 -7.20 2.42
C LEU A 39 -14.37 -7.98 3.10
N SER A 40 -15.31 -8.57 2.34
CA SER A 40 -16.39 -9.40 2.88
C SER A 40 -15.88 -10.56 3.74
N LEU A 41 -14.80 -11.24 3.29
CA LEU A 41 -14.20 -12.33 4.05
C LEU A 41 -13.55 -11.86 5.36
N LYS A 42 -12.97 -10.63 5.37
CA LYS A 42 -12.48 -10.02 6.62
C LYS A 42 -13.63 -9.73 7.58
N LEU A 43 -14.70 -9.15 7.08
CA LEU A 43 -15.89 -8.82 7.87
C LEU A 43 -16.51 -10.08 8.49
N ASP A 44 -16.64 -11.14 7.71
CA ASP A 44 -17.16 -12.42 8.19
C ASP A 44 -16.26 -13.05 9.26
N ALA A 45 -14.94 -12.98 9.08
CA ALA A 45 -14.00 -13.47 10.08
C ALA A 45 -14.14 -12.73 11.42
N VAL A 46 -14.29 -11.41 11.38
CA VAL A 46 -14.45 -10.58 12.58
C VAL A 46 -15.81 -10.85 13.27
N ARG A 47 -16.89 -11.01 12.49
CA ARG A 47 -18.25 -11.29 13.01
C ARG A 47 -18.38 -12.64 13.72
N ARG A 48 -17.52 -13.61 13.41
CA ARG A 48 -17.50 -14.92 14.08
C ARG A 48 -16.96 -14.85 15.51
N GLY A 49 -16.30 -13.75 15.87
CA GLY A 49 -15.79 -13.55 17.22
C GLY A 49 -16.92 -13.39 18.25
N ARG A 50 -16.66 -13.78 19.50
CA ARG A 50 -17.63 -13.70 20.59
C ARG A 50 -17.66 -12.35 21.30
N GLN A 51 -16.60 -11.57 21.16
CA GLN A 51 -16.47 -10.25 21.79
C GLN A 51 -16.88 -9.15 20.82
N THR A 52 -17.26 -7.98 21.35
CA THR A 52 -17.55 -6.78 20.55
C THR A 52 -16.33 -6.38 19.73
N PRO A 53 -16.46 -6.28 18.39
CA PRO A 53 -15.32 -5.99 17.52
C PRO A 53 -14.78 -4.55 17.66
N VAL A 54 -13.57 -4.33 17.11
CA VAL A 54 -12.94 -3.01 16.91
C VAL A 54 -12.72 -2.81 15.42
N VAL A 55 -12.88 -1.57 14.94
CA VAL A 55 -12.53 -1.18 13.57
C VAL A 55 -11.30 -0.26 13.61
N ILE A 56 -10.31 -0.57 12.79
CA ILE A 56 -9.16 0.29 12.55
C ILE A 56 -9.18 0.74 11.09
N VAL A 57 -9.26 2.05 10.90
CA VAL A 57 -8.93 2.70 9.63
C VAL A 57 -7.41 2.77 9.54
N ASN A 58 -6.83 2.02 8.63
CA ASN A 58 -5.39 2.08 8.39
C ASN A 58 -5.08 3.16 7.35
N GLY A 59 -4.69 4.33 7.82
CA GLY A 59 -4.21 5.46 7.04
C GLY A 59 -2.68 5.62 7.09
N CYS A 60 -1.96 4.62 7.62
CA CYS A 60 -0.49 4.60 7.59
C CYS A 60 -0.02 4.28 6.18
N GLU A 61 0.73 5.18 5.58
CA GLU A 61 1.22 5.08 4.20
C GLU A 61 2.73 4.86 4.20
N GLY A 62 3.13 3.59 4.48
CA GLY A 62 4.54 3.21 4.58
C GLY A 62 5.29 3.14 3.25
N GLU A 63 4.58 3.09 2.10
CA GLU A 63 5.19 3.11 0.76
C GLU A 63 5.64 4.53 0.41
N PRO A 64 6.96 4.80 0.24
CA PRO A 64 7.48 6.15 0.05
C PRO A 64 6.98 6.85 -1.21
N MET A 65 6.67 6.08 -2.25
CA MET A 65 6.18 6.59 -3.52
C MET A 65 4.66 6.79 -3.55
N SER A 66 3.92 6.42 -2.50
CA SER A 66 2.48 6.60 -2.39
C SER A 66 2.12 7.86 -1.61
N THR A 67 1.09 8.56 -2.08
CA THR A 67 0.49 9.73 -1.39
C THR A 67 -1.04 9.67 -1.41
N LYS A 68 -1.62 8.54 -1.81
CA LYS A 68 -3.06 8.40 -2.04
C LYS A 68 -3.90 8.43 -0.77
N ASP A 69 -3.45 7.73 0.28
CA ASP A 69 -4.21 7.66 1.53
C ASP A 69 -4.11 8.98 2.31
N ARG A 70 -2.94 9.63 2.27
CA ARG A 70 -2.75 10.98 2.82
C ARG A 70 -3.61 12.02 2.12
N LEU A 71 -3.66 11.98 0.78
CA LEU A 71 -4.55 12.86 0.00
C LEU A 71 -6.01 12.62 0.37
N LEU A 72 -6.44 11.35 0.41
CA LEU A 72 -7.82 10.98 0.71
C LEU A 72 -8.24 11.42 2.11
N LEU A 73 -7.42 11.15 3.12
CA LEU A 73 -7.68 11.55 4.51
C LEU A 73 -7.63 13.08 4.70
N GLY A 74 -6.80 13.78 3.93
CA GLY A 74 -6.73 15.24 3.96
C GLY A 74 -7.91 15.91 3.26
N ALA A 75 -8.29 15.44 2.07
CA ALA A 75 -9.33 16.06 1.25
C ALA A 75 -10.75 15.58 1.59
N LEU A 76 -10.93 14.27 1.82
CA LEU A 76 -12.22 13.60 1.98
C LEU A 76 -12.34 12.79 3.30
N PRO A 77 -11.95 13.35 4.46
CA PRO A 77 -11.93 12.61 5.72
C PRO A 77 -13.29 12.02 6.07
N HIS A 78 -14.36 12.76 5.81
CA HIS A 78 -15.72 12.33 6.12
C HIS A 78 -16.17 11.12 5.29
N LEU A 79 -15.68 10.94 4.05
CA LEU A 79 -16.00 9.78 3.23
C LEU A 79 -15.38 8.51 3.83
N VAL A 80 -14.13 8.59 4.30
CA VAL A 80 -13.45 7.49 4.98
C VAL A 80 -14.14 7.15 6.31
N LEU A 81 -14.50 8.18 7.09
CA LEU A 81 -15.21 8.01 8.36
C LEU A 81 -16.60 7.40 8.17
N ASP A 82 -17.33 7.78 7.12
CA ASP A 82 -18.64 7.18 6.79
C ASP A 82 -18.50 5.68 6.55
N GLY A 83 -17.52 5.25 5.77
CA GLY A 83 -17.26 3.84 5.54
C GLY A 83 -16.88 3.08 6.81
N ALA A 84 -16.04 3.69 7.65
CA ALA A 84 -15.64 3.12 8.93
C ALA A 84 -16.85 2.94 9.88
N PHE A 85 -17.70 3.96 9.97
CA PHE A 85 -18.90 3.92 10.81
C PHE A 85 -19.98 2.98 10.26
N ALA A 86 -20.13 2.90 8.92
CA ALA A 86 -21.02 1.95 8.28
C ALA A 86 -20.62 0.50 8.59
N VAL A 87 -19.32 0.19 8.45
CA VAL A 87 -18.78 -1.12 8.79
C VAL A 87 -18.92 -1.38 10.29
N ALA A 88 -18.57 -0.43 11.16
CA ALA A 88 -18.69 -0.60 12.60
C ALA A 88 -20.12 -0.99 13.00
N ARG A 89 -21.12 -0.30 12.44
CA ARG A 89 -22.55 -0.66 12.66
C ARG A 89 -22.88 -2.05 12.12
N ALA A 90 -22.38 -2.38 10.92
CA ALA A 90 -22.70 -3.66 10.27
C ALA A 90 -22.13 -4.88 11.01
N ILE A 91 -21.00 -4.73 11.71
CA ILE A 91 -20.37 -5.82 12.49
C ILE A 91 -20.61 -5.69 13.99
N GLY A 92 -21.32 -4.66 14.46
CA GLY A 92 -21.59 -4.43 15.88
C GLY A 92 -20.39 -3.94 16.69
N ALA A 93 -19.44 -3.23 16.05
CA ALA A 93 -18.31 -2.63 16.74
C ALA A 93 -18.72 -1.38 17.52
N ASP A 94 -18.06 -1.13 18.65
CA ASP A 94 -18.29 0.03 19.51
C ASP A 94 -17.09 1.03 19.50
N GLU A 95 -16.03 0.70 18.77
CA GLU A 95 -14.81 1.51 18.68
C GLU A 95 -14.28 1.58 17.25
N VAL A 96 -13.93 2.79 16.82
CA VAL A 96 -13.21 3.08 15.57
C VAL A 96 -11.93 3.83 15.92
N THR A 97 -10.79 3.31 15.51
CA THR A 97 -9.51 4.01 15.62
C THR A 97 -9.00 4.34 14.23
N VAL A 98 -8.70 5.61 13.96
CA VAL A 98 -8.02 6.03 12.72
C VAL A 98 -6.53 6.08 13.01
N ALA A 99 -5.82 5.08 12.50
CA ALA A 99 -4.37 4.99 12.60
C ALA A 99 -3.72 5.77 11.45
N VAL A 100 -2.87 6.74 11.79
CA VAL A 100 -2.16 7.61 10.84
C VAL A 100 -0.70 7.71 11.25
N ASP A 101 0.17 8.01 10.29
CA ASP A 101 1.60 8.18 10.52
C ASP A 101 1.86 9.37 11.45
N GLU A 102 2.68 9.18 12.50
CA GLU A 102 3.06 10.24 13.43
C GLU A 102 3.83 11.39 12.77
N LEU A 103 4.52 11.09 11.67
CA LEU A 103 5.24 12.09 10.86
C LEU A 103 4.30 12.96 10.02
N ASN A 104 2.99 12.75 10.11
CA ASN A 104 1.99 13.46 9.34
C ASN A 104 0.96 14.18 10.24
N PRO A 105 1.38 15.18 11.05
CA PRO A 105 0.53 15.85 12.02
C PRO A 105 -0.68 16.53 11.37
N HIS A 106 -0.52 17.06 10.15
CA HIS A 106 -1.63 17.67 9.43
C HIS A 106 -2.78 16.69 9.14
N THR A 107 -2.47 15.44 8.81
CA THR A 107 -3.52 14.41 8.64
C THR A 107 -4.17 14.07 9.97
N GLN A 108 -3.39 13.99 11.07
CA GLN A 108 -3.92 13.76 12.42
C GLN A 108 -4.92 14.85 12.81
N ASP A 109 -4.54 16.12 12.65
CA ASP A 109 -5.38 17.28 12.95
C ASP A 109 -6.65 17.31 12.11
N THR A 110 -6.53 17.01 10.80
CA THR A 110 -7.66 16.94 9.88
C THR A 110 -8.67 15.89 10.31
N ILE A 111 -8.22 14.69 10.70
CA ILE A 111 -9.11 13.63 11.17
C ILE A 111 -9.71 13.95 12.53
N ALA A 112 -8.93 14.49 13.47
CA ALA A 112 -9.43 14.93 14.77
C ALA A 112 -10.54 15.99 14.61
N TRP A 113 -10.31 16.97 13.74
CA TRP A 113 -11.30 17.99 13.40
C TRP A 113 -12.56 17.39 12.74
N ALA A 114 -12.39 16.44 11.81
CA ALA A 114 -13.51 15.75 11.18
C ALA A 114 -14.33 14.94 12.18
N LEU A 115 -13.69 14.24 13.12
CA LEU A 115 -14.37 13.49 14.20
C LEU A 115 -15.17 14.43 15.12
N ALA A 116 -14.63 15.62 15.44
CA ALA A 116 -15.32 16.60 16.28
C ALA A 116 -16.64 17.11 15.67
N GLN A 117 -16.80 17.05 14.34
CA GLN A 117 -18.01 17.44 13.63
C GLN A 117 -19.09 16.33 13.62
N ARG A 118 -18.81 15.13 14.11
CA ARG A 118 -19.71 13.97 14.02
C ARG A 118 -20.71 13.91 15.17
N PRO A 119 -22.00 14.25 14.94
CA PRO A 119 -23.01 14.25 15.98
C PRO A 119 -23.32 12.83 16.54
N GLU A 120 -23.15 11.80 15.70
CA GLU A 120 -23.36 10.39 16.08
C GLU A 120 -22.41 9.92 17.18
N LEU A 121 -21.23 10.52 17.30
CA LEU A 121 -20.27 10.20 18.36
C LEU A 121 -20.63 10.82 19.71
N ARG A 122 -21.47 11.87 19.70
CA ARG A 122 -21.90 12.55 20.93
C ARG A 122 -23.07 11.84 21.64
N ARG A 123 -23.88 11.12 20.89
CA ARG A 123 -25.15 10.51 21.36
C ARG A 123 -25.15 8.99 21.30
N GLY A 124 -24.18 8.37 20.61
CA GLY A 124 -24.12 6.94 20.36
C GLY A 124 -23.20 6.17 21.33
N ARG A 125 -23.21 4.84 21.21
CA ARG A 125 -22.25 3.96 21.88
C ARG A 125 -20.91 3.90 21.17
N LEU A 126 -20.87 4.29 19.88
CA LEU A 126 -19.66 4.25 19.07
C LEU A 126 -18.68 5.34 19.54
N ARG A 127 -17.47 4.93 19.84
CA ARG A 127 -16.36 5.82 20.15
C ARG A 127 -15.40 5.86 18.96
N ALA A 128 -14.82 7.03 18.70
CA ALA A 128 -13.81 7.17 17.64
C ALA A 128 -12.65 8.03 18.14
N ARG A 129 -11.42 7.65 17.73
CA ARG A 129 -10.20 8.39 18.07
C ARG A 129 -9.18 8.30 16.94
N VAL A 130 -8.21 9.22 16.97
CA VAL A 130 -7.00 9.16 16.16
C VAL A 130 -5.91 8.47 16.96
N ALA A 131 -5.08 7.68 16.30
CA ALA A 131 -3.87 7.10 16.88
C ALA A 131 -2.69 7.38 15.95
N ALA A 132 -1.65 8.01 16.49
CA ALA A 132 -0.39 8.20 15.81
C ALA A 132 0.41 6.88 15.85
N ILE A 133 0.84 6.41 14.69
CA ILE A 133 1.64 5.20 14.53
C ILE A 133 3.04 5.63 14.11
N PRO A 134 4.12 5.09 14.70
CA PRO A 134 5.48 5.40 14.29
C PRO A 134 5.68 5.18 12.79
N GLY A 135 6.34 6.14 12.13
CA GLY A 135 6.66 6.05 10.73
C GLY A 135 7.53 4.83 10.42
N GLY A 136 7.33 4.21 9.26
CA GLY A 136 8.15 3.09 8.80
C GLY A 136 7.45 2.25 7.76
N TYR A 137 8.25 1.54 6.94
CA TYR A 137 7.71 0.75 5.83
C TYR A 137 6.76 -0.37 6.29
N VAL A 138 7.12 -1.05 7.38
CA VAL A 138 6.33 -2.17 7.93
C VAL A 138 5.39 -1.77 9.06
N SER A 139 5.48 -0.53 9.57
CA SER A 139 4.66 -0.06 10.70
C SER A 139 3.17 0.00 10.37
N GLY A 140 2.82 0.25 9.09
CA GLY A 140 1.44 0.22 8.58
C GLY A 140 0.90 -1.18 8.29
N GLN A 141 1.67 -2.25 8.51
CA GLN A 141 1.18 -3.61 8.33
C GLN A 141 0.12 -3.92 9.41
N GLU A 142 -0.91 -4.68 9.05
CA GLU A 142 -2.09 -4.93 9.89
C GLU A 142 -1.74 -5.35 11.33
N SER A 143 -0.85 -6.33 11.51
CA SER A 143 -0.46 -6.80 12.83
C SER A 143 0.48 -5.82 13.55
N ALA A 144 1.26 -5.02 12.84
CA ALA A 144 2.13 -4.00 13.43
C ALA A 144 1.30 -2.85 14.04
N VAL A 145 0.26 -2.40 13.34
CA VAL A 145 -0.68 -1.38 13.87
C VAL A 145 -1.35 -1.89 15.15
N VAL A 146 -1.83 -3.14 15.14
CA VAL A 146 -2.45 -3.74 16.34
C VAL A 146 -1.44 -3.91 17.47
N HIS A 147 -0.21 -4.33 17.16
CA HIS A 147 0.85 -4.48 18.16
C HIS A 147 1.23 -3.14 18.80
N TRP A 148 1.30 -2.08 17.99
CA TRP A 148 1.49 -0.72 18.51
C TRP A 148 0.36 -0.29 19.45
N LEU A 149 -0.89 -0.50 19.06
CA LEU A 149 -2.05 -0.10 19.87
C LEU A 149 -2.17 -0.90 21.17
N ASN A 150 -1.62 -2.10 21.24
CA ASN A 150 -1.62 -2.94 22.45
C ASN A 150 -0.38 -2.71 23.34
N GLU A 151 0.81 -2.60 22.74
CA GLU A 151 2.08 -2.75 23.47
C GLU A 151 3.10 -1.66 23.14
N GLY A 152 2.77 -0.71 22.24
CA GLY A 152 3.68 0.38 21.87
C GLY A 152 4.82 -0.05 20.92
N MET A 153 4.69 -1.20 20.26
CA MET A 153 5.68 -1.69 19.29
C MET A 153 5.09 -1.81 17.91
N ALA A 154 5.48 -0.94 16.97
CA ALA A 154 4.99 -0.95 15.58
C ALA A 154 5.73 -1.98 14.70
N LYS A 155 5.77 -3.24 15.15
CA LYS A 155 6.42 -4.35 14.46
C LYS A 155 5.40 -5.45 14.15
N PRO A 156 5.44 -6.07 12.95
CA PRO A 156 4.59 -7.20 12.63
C PRO A 156 4.73 -8.33 13.63
N THR A 157 3.62 -9.00 13.93
CA THR A 157 3.61 -10.19 14.77
C THR A 157 3.34 -11.44 13.93
N ALA A 158 3.45 -12.63 14.54
CA ALA A 158 3.09 -13.88 13.90
C ALA A 158 1.63 -13.85 13.41
N SER A 159 1.36 -14.58 12.33
CA SER A 159 0.05 -14.60 11.65
C SER A 159 -1.04 -15.34 12.42
N THR A 160 -0.71 -16.01 13.51
CA THR A 160 -1.66 -16.81 14.32
C THR A 160 -1.52 -16.46 15.81
N PRO A 161 -2.62 -16.10 16.51
CA PRO A 161 -3.98 -15.92 15.98
C PRO A 161 -4.07 -14.69 15.04
N ARG A 162 -5.02 -14.71 14.10
CA ARG A 162 -5.24 -13.58 13.20
C ARG A 162 -5.79 -12.37 13.96
N VAL A 163 -5.50 -11.17 13.47
CA VAL A 163 -6.05 -9.91 14.01
C VAL A 163 -7.59 -9.92 14.06
N SER A 164 -8.24 -10.54 13.06
CA SER A 164 -9.68 -10.73 13.03
C SER A 164 -10.24 -11.62 14.15
N GLU A 165 -9.38 -12.41 14.79
CA GLU A 165 -9.75 -13.29 15.93
C GLU A 165 -9.32 -12.67 17.26
N ARG A 166 -8.10 -12.07 17.29
CA ARG A 166 -7.49 -11.53 18.50
C ARG A 166 -6.61 -10.32 18.17
N GLY A 167 -7.23 -9.16 18.10
CA GLY A 167 -6.58 -7.89 17.76
C GLY A 167 -6.42 -6.95 18.95
N VAL A 168 -6.90 -5.71 18.85
CA VAL A 168 -6.80 -4.68 19.89
C VAL A 168 -7.57 -5.09 21.15
N GLY A 169 -6.89 -5.04 22.30
CA GLY A 169 -7.45 -5.47 23.58
C GLY A 169 -7.91 -6.93 23.57
N ARG A 170 -7.31 -7.78 22.74
CA ARG A 170 -7.68 -9.19 22.49
C ARG A 170 -9.06 -9.36 21.86
N ARG A 171 -9.66 -8.30 21.34
CA ARG A 171 -10.97 -8.29 20.67
C ARG A 171 -10.80 -8.61 19.17
N PRO A 172 -11.80 -9.23 18.51
CA PRO A 172 -11.82 -9.31 17.05
C PRO A 172 -11.66 -7.93 16.45
N THR A 173 -10.71 -7.76 15.54
CA THR A 173 -10.40 -6.43 15.01
C THR A 173 -10.38 -6.46 13.48
N LEU A 174 -11.18 -5.56 12.88
CA LEU A 174 -11.06 -5.26 11.47
C LEU A 174 -10.02 -4.17 11.26
N VAL A 175 -8.95 -4.47 10.55
CA VAL A 175 -8.04 -3.45 10.02
C VAL A 175 -8.29 -3.30 8.53
N SER A 176 -8.65 -2.09 8.08
CA SER A 176 -8.92 -1.81 6.67
C SER A 176 -8.30 -0.49 6.25
N ASN A 177 -7.75 -0.46 5.03
CA ASN A 177 -7.14 0.73 4.45
C ASN A 177 -8.17 1.85 4.25
N ALA A 178 -7.73 3.11 4.32
CA ALA A 178 -8.59 4.30 4.21
C ALA A 178 -9.39 4.33 2.90
N GLU A 179 -8.76 4.05 1.76
CA GLU A 179 -9.43 4.01 0.46
C GLU A 179 -10.47 2.89 0.38
N THR A 180 -10.18 1.73 0.97
CA THR A 180 -11.16 0.63 1.04
C THR A 180 -12.43 1.07 1.76
N LEU A 181 -12.30 1.79 2.87
CA LEU A 181 -13.43 2.30 3.64
C LEU A 181 -14.17 3.43 2.92
N ALA A 182 -13.47 4.30 2.18
CA ALA A 182 -14.12 5.26 1.30
C ALA A 182 -15.03 4.56 0.26
N HIS A 183 -14.56 3.49 -0.36
CA HIS A 183 -15.39 2.67 -1.25
C HIS A 183 -16.58 2.03 -0.53
N VAL A 184 -16.43 1.59 0.71
CA VAL A 184 -17.57 1.10 1.51
C VAL A 184 -18.64 2.18 1.67
N ALA A 185 -18.25 3.44 1.93
CA ALA A 185 -19.20 4.54 2.05
C ALA A 185 -19.97 4.81 0.74
N LEU A 186 -19.31 4.65 -0.40
CA LEU A 186 -19.94 4.78 -1.72
C LEU A 186 -20.87 3.56 -2.01
N ILE A 187 -20.41 2.36 -1.73
CA ILE A 187 -21.25 1.14 -1.86
C ILE A 187 -22.49 1.23 -0.97
N ALA A 188 -22.35 1.72 0.26
CA ALA A 188 -23.49 1.90 1.16
C ALA A 188 -24.54 2.87 0.61
N ARG A 189 -24.15 3.86 -0.19
CA ARG A 189 -25.04 4.85 -0.82
C ARG A 189 -25.64 4.37 -2.13
N HIS A 190 -24.83 3.75 -2.98
CA HIS A 190 -25.16 3.48 -4.38
C HIS A 190 -25.38 2.00 -4.69
N GLY A 191 -24.97 1.11 -3.78
CA GLY A 191 -25.15 -0.34 -3.91
C GLY A 191 -24.04 -1.04 -4.71
N ALA A 192 -24.06 -2.37 -4.63
CA ALA A 192 -23.07 -3.24 -5.29
C ALA A 192 -23.10 -3.12 -6.81
N ARG A 193 -24.26 -2.97 -7.42
CA ARG A 193 -24.43 -2.85 -8.87
C ARG A 193 -23.71 -1.63 -9.42
N TRP A 194 -23.92 -0.47 -8.80
CA TRP A 194 -23.23 0.77 -9.16
C TRP A 194 -21.70 0.63 -9.10
N PHE A 195 -21.19 0.02 -8.03
CA PHE A 195 -19.73 -0.17 -7.87
C PHE A 195 -19.15 -1.03 -9.00
N ARG A 196 -19.91 -1.97 -9.53
CA ARG A 196 -19.50 -2.86 -10.62
C ARG A 196 -19.68 -2.30 -12.03
N GLU A 197 -20.22 -1.09 -12.19
CA GLU A 197 -20.35 -0.41 -13.48
C GLU A 197 -18.97 0.00 -14.04
N VAL A 198 -17.97 0.14 -13.17
CA VAL A 198 -16.58 0.40 -13.56
C VAL A 198 -15.67 -0.76 -13.12
N GLY A 199 -14.51 -0.85 -13.76
CA GLY A 199 -13.56 -1.93 -13.51
C GLY A 199 -13.78 -3.13 -14.41
N THR A 200 -13.26 -4.28 -14.01
CA THR A 200 -13.45 -5.56 -14.70
C THR A 200 -14.42 -6.45 -13.93
N HIS A 201 -14.89 -7.52 -14.56
CA HIS A 201 -15.75 -8.49 -13.88
C HIS A 201 -15.07 -9.09 -12.61
N GLU A 202 -13.76 -9.38 -12.69
CA GLU A 202 -12.98 -10.00 -11.62
C GLU A 202 -12.42 -8.99 -10.60
N ASP A 203 -12.12 -7.77 -11.05
CA ASP A 203 -11.66 -6.66 -10.22
C ASP A 203 -12.55 -5.43 -10.47
N PRO A 204 -13.75 -5.38 -9.86
CA PRO A 204 -14.68 -4.27 -10.01
C PRO A 204 -14.22 -3.01 -9.28
N GLY A 205 -14.78 -1.88 -9.71
CA GLY A 205 -14.53 -0.58 -9.12
C GLY A 205 -13.25 0.08 -9.62
N SER A 206 -12.85 1.10 -8.90
CA SER A 206 -11.66 1.91 -9.15
C SER A 206 -10.60 1.75 -8.04
N ALA A 207 -9.43 2.32 -8.28
CA ALA A 207 -8.39 2.49 -7.29
C ALA A 207 -7.70 3.84 -7.45
N LEU A 208 -7.18 4.39 -6.36
CA LEU A 208 -6.28 5.54 -6.40
C LEU A 208 -4.86 5.07 -6.68
N VAL A 209 -4.20 5.74 -7.63
CA VAL A 209 -2.80 5.47 -7.96
C VAL A 209 -1.99 6.76 -7.89
N THR A 210 -0.80 6.69 -7.29
CA THR A 210 0.19 7.76 -7.34
C THR A 210 1.07 7.55 -8.57
N VAL A 211 1.08 8.50 -9.47
CA VAL A 211 1.87 8.48 -10.71
C VAL A 211 3.00 9.48 -10.59
N SER A 212 4.23 9.07 -10.89
CA SER A 212 5.43 9.91 -10.77
C SER A 212 6.55 9.49 -11.74
N GLY A 213 7.73 10.10 -11.59
CA GLY A 213 8.85 9.90 -12.49
C GLY A 213 8.72 10.75 -13.76
N ALA A 214 9.05 10.18 -14.92
CA ALA A 214 9.05 10.85 -16.22
C ALA A 214 7.64 11.08 -16.79
N VAL A 215 6.76 11.74 -16.03
CA VAL A 215 5.40 12.15 -16.45
C VAL A 215 5.24 13.66 -16.33
N ALA A 216 4.41 14.26 -17.18
CA ALA A 216 4.25 15.72 -17.22
C ALA A 216 3.48 16.26 -16.01
N ALA A 217 2.53 15.51 -15.46
CA ALA A 217 1.73 15.90 -14.30
C ALA A 217 1.74 14.78 -13.24
N PRO A 218 2.80 14.70 -12.39
CA PRO A 218 2.82 13.74 -11.29
C PRO A 218 1.72 14.06 -10.27
N GLY A 219 1.08 13.02 -9.71
CA GLY A 219 -0.03 13.20 -8.76
C GLY A 219 -0.77 11.91 -8.46
N VAL A 220 -1.91 12.05 -7.78
CA VAL A 220 -2.82 10.93 -7.49
C VAL A 220 -3.99 10.96 -8.46
N TYR A 221 -4.26 9.82 -9.06
CA TYR A 221 -5.32 9.63 -10.06
C TYR A 221 -6.25 8.51 -9.63
N GLU A 222 -7.54 8.69 -9.83
CA GLU A 222 -8.50 7.60 -9.73
C GLU A 222 -8.58 6.89 -11.09
N VAL A 223 -8.39 5.57 -11.07
CA VAL A 223 -8.37 4.73 -12.27
C VAL A 223 -9.30 3.54 -12.13
N SER A 224 -10.08 3.24 -13.15
CA SER A 224 -10.87 2.01 -13.19
C SER A 224 -9.94 0.80 -13.29
N HIS A 225 -10.20 -0.26 -12.54
CA HIS A 225 -9.47 -1.51 -12.73
C HIS A 225 -9.59 -1.99 -14.18
N GLY A 226 -8.49 -2.48 -14.75
CA GLY A 226 -8.41 -2.88 -16.14
C GLY A 226 -8.05 -1.76 -17.12
N SER A 227 -7.94 -0.50 -16.67
CA SER A 227 -7.34 0.59 -17.45
C SER A 227 -5.93 0.20 -17.91
N THR A 228 -5.55 0.59 -19.13
CA THR A 228 -4.18 0.35 -19.58
C THR A 228 -3.21 1.29 -18.88
N LEU A 229 -1.98 0.84 -18.66
CA LEU A 229 -0.93 1.70 -18.11
C LEU A 229 -0.72 2.96 -18.96
N GLY A 230 -0.80 2.82 -20.30
CA GLY A 230 -0.71 3.95 -21.21
C GLY A 230 -1.81 4.99 -21.04
N ALA A 231 -3.06 4.56 -20.76
CA ALA A 231 -4.15 5.50 -20.46
C ALA A 231 -3.90 6.30 -19.19
N VAL A 232 -3.33 5.67 -18.16
CA VAL A 232 -2.98 6.36 -16.91
C VAL A 232 -1.84 7.36 -17.13
N VAL A 233 -0.82 6.98 -17.89
CA VAL A 233 0.27 7.90 -18.27
C VAL A 233 -0.28 9.08 -19.08
N THR A 234 -1.22 8.83 -20.00
CA THR A 234 -1.88 9.90 -20.77
C THR A 234 -2.66 10.84 -19.84
N ALA A 235 -3.42 10.31 -18.87
CA ALA A 235 -4.12 11.11 -17.87
C ALA A 235 -3.16 11.97 -17.01
N ALA A 236 -1.94 11.48 -16.78
CA ALA A 236 -0.85 12.21 -16.12
C ALA A 236 -0.09 13.17 -17.09
N GLY A 237 -0.72 13.60 -18.18
CA GLY A 237 -0.18 14.56 -19.14
C GLY A 237 0.80 13.95 -20.16
N GLY A 238 0.94 12.63 -20.20
CA GLY A 238 1.92 11.93 -21.03
C GLY A 238 3.31 11.86 -20.38
N LEU A 239 4.26 11.29 -21.11
CA LEU A 239 5.66 11.27 -20.70
C LEU A 239 6.29 12.66 -20.91
N SER A 240 6.99 13.16 -19.90
CA SER A 240 7.77 14.43 -19.97
C SER A 240 9.12 14.23 -20.66
N GLU A 241 9.64 13.01 -20.66
CA GLU A 241 10.87 12.56 -21.34
C GLU A 241 10.77 11.07 -21.65
N ARG A 242 11.73 10.51 -22.39
CA ARG A 242 11.74 9.07 -22.68
C ARG A 242 11.85 8.25 -21.40
N ALA A 243 10.95 7.28 -21.24
CA ALA A 243 10.98 6.31 -20.15
C ALA A 243 11.67 5.02 -20.60
N ARG A 244 12.46 4.43 -19.71
CA ARG A 244 13.14 3.14 -19.88
C ARG A 244 12.26 1.97 -19.48
N ALA A 245 11.53 2.13 -18.36
CA ALA A 245 10.70 1.11 -17.74
C ALA A 245 9.65 1.75 -16.83
N PHE A 246 8.73 0.94 -16.32
CA PHE A 246 7.77 1.36 -15.31
C PHE A 246 7.87 0.49 -14.06
N LEU A 247 7.91 1.13 -12.88
CA LEU A 247 7.64 0.44 -11.62
C LEU A 247 6.14 0.48 -11.35
N VAL A 248 5.53 -0.68 -11.10
CA VAL A 248 4.10 -0.79 -10.78
C VAL A 248 3.94 -1.48 -9.44
N GLY A 249 3.20 -0.85 -8.52
CA GLY A 249 2.86 -1.40 -7.21
C GLY A 249 3.75 -0.96 -6.05
N GLY A 250 4.70 -0.07 -6.28
CA GLY A 250 5.66 0.41 -5.27
C GLY A 250 6.80 -0.56 -5.04
N TYR A 251 7.51 -0.42 -3.93
CA TYR A 251 8.71 -1.20 -3.62
C TYR A 251 8.44 -2.69 -3.31
N ALA A 252 7.20 -3.05 -3.03
CA ALA A 252 6.76 -4.44 -3.03
C ALA A 252 6.09 -4.87 -4.36
N GLY A 253 6.20 -4.05 -5.39
CA GLY A 253 5.68 -4.30 -6.75
C GLY A 253 6.71 -4.92 -7.67
N GLY A 254 6.75 -4.46 -8.93
CA GLY A 254 7.69 -4.97 -9.92
C GLY A 254 7.92 -4.02 -11.09
N TRP A 255 9.06 -4.18 -11.72
CA TRP A 255 9.43 -3.51 -12.95
C TRP A 255 8.78 -4.13 -14.17
N LEU A 256 8.35 -3.30 -15.09
CA LEU A 256 7.89 -3.65 -16.43
C LEU A 256 8.75 -2.94 -17.45
N ASP A 257 9.25 -3.65 -18.46
CA ASP A 257 9.86 -3.03 -19.63
C ASP A 257 8.81 -2.32 -20.49
N MET A 258 9.25 -1.57 -21.50
CA MET A 258 8.35 -0.79 -22.38
C MET A 258 7.40 -1.66 -23.20
N ALA A 259 7.78 -2.90 -23.54
CA ALA A 259 6.92 -3.82 -24.29
C ALA A 259 5.81 -4.38 -23.39
N GLN A 260 6.16 -4.77 -22.16
CA GLN A 260 5.22 -5.21 -21.13
C GLN A 260 4.28 -4.07 -20.74
N ALA A 261 4.80 -2.86 -20.53
CA ALA A 261 4.04 -1.67 -20.14
C ALA A 261 2.93 -1.30 -21.16
N ARG A 262 3.18 -1.48 -22.46
CA ARG A 262 2.18 -1.24 -23.52
C ARG A 262 0.96 -2.16 -23.40
N ASN A 263 1.15 -3.38 -22.90
CA ASN A 263 0.12 -4.40 -22.79
C ASN A 263 -0.46 -4.51 -21.38
N ALA A 264 0.16 -3.85 -20.40
CA ALA A 264 -0.24 -3.93 -19.01
C ALA A 264 -1.60 -3.27 -18.76
N ARG A 265 -2.51 -4.03 -18.13
CA ARG A 265 -3.78 -3.54 -17.62
C ARG A 265 -3.75 -3.56 -16.09
N LEU A 266 -4.22 -2.49 -15.47
CA LEU A 266 -4.18 -2.29 -14.02
C LEU A 266 -5.27 -3.10 -13.30
N SER A 267 -5.17 -4.41 -13.41
CA SER A 267 -5.97 -5.39 -12.68
C SER A 267 -5.09 -6.57 -12.26
N ARG A 268 -5.57 -7.42 -11.35
CA ARG A 268 -4.80 -8.61 -10.94
C ARG A 268 -4.51 -9.52 -12.12
N ALA A 269 -5.52 -9.82 -12.92
CA ALA A 269 -5.35 -10.65 -14.13
C ALA A 269 -4.42 -9.99 -15.15
N GLY A 270 -4.50 -8.66 -15.32
CA GLY A 270 -3.71 -7.93 -16.32
C GLY A 270 -2.24 -7.72 -15.94
N LEU A 271 -1.89 -7.71 -14.63
CA LEU A 271 -0.52 -7.54 -14.15
C LEU A 271 0.18 -8.88 -13.82
N SER A 272 -0.60 -9.91 -13.46
CA SER A 272 -0.08 -11.24 -13.08
C SER A 272 0.86 -11.88 -14.12
N PRO A 273 0.60 -11.80 -15.45
CA PRO A 273 1.49 -12.37 -16.45
C PRO A 273 2.91 -11.78 -16.44
N PHE A 274 3.05 -10.56 -15.92
CA PHE A 274 4.34 -9.86 -15.80
C PHE A 274 4.98 -10.04 -14.41
N GLY A 275 4.36 -10.82 -13.52
CA GLY A 275 4.78 -10.93 -12.12
C GLY A 275 4.59 -9.65 -11.32
N ALA A 276 3.76 -8.72 -11.80
CA ALA A 276 3.46 -7.45 -11.15
C ALA A 276 2.06 -7.44 -10.50
N ARG A 277 1.82 -6.46 -9.67
CA ARG A 277 0.54 -6.21 -9.00
C ARG A 277 0.36 -4.72 -8.77
N LEU A 278 -0.88 -4.24 -8.64
CA LEU A 278 -1.13 -2.83 -8.37
C LEU A 278 -0.59 -2.38 -7.00
N GLY A 279 -0.49 -3.32 -6.05
CA GLY A 279 0.18 -3.11 -4.76
C GLY A 279 -0.37 -1.90 -4.00
N ALA A 280 0.53 -0.99 -3.62
CA ALA A 280 0.21 0.26 -2.94
C ALA A 280 -0.38 1.35 -3.86
N GLY A 281 -0.71 1.02 -5.12
CA GLY A 281 -1.22 1.99 -6.07
C GLY A 281 -0.13 2.98 -6.55
N VAL A 282 1.08 2.51 -6.81
CA VAL A 282 2.20 3.34 -7.28
C VAL A 282 2.54 2.99 -8.72
N ILE A 283 2.75 4.00 -9.55
CA ILE A 283 3.25 3.90 -10.92
C ILE A 283 4.36 4.92 -11.09
N VAL A 284 5.57 4.47 -11.39
CA VAL A 284 6.71 5.35 -11.65
C VAL A 284 7.25 5.08 -13.05
N ALA A 285 7.27 6.11 -13.89
CA ALA A 285 7.97 6.07 -15.18
C ALA A 285 9.46 6.36 -14.94
N LEU A 286 10.33 5.36 -15.10
CA LEU A 286 11.77 5.53 -14.93
C LEU A 286 12.36 6.23 -16.15
N PRO A 287 12.96 7.42 -16.04
CA PRO A 287 13.61 8.10 -17.16
C PRO A 287 14.75 7.30 -17.77
N GLU A 288 14.96 7.46 -19.08
CA GLU A 288 16.06 6.78 -19.80
C GLU A 288 17.43 7.17 -19.24
N ARG A 289 17.59 8.39 -18.71
CA ARG A 289 18.80 8.90 -18.07
C ARG A 289 19.14 8.29 -16.71
N SER A 290 18.21 7.56 -16.08
CA SER A 290 18.41 6.98 -14.75
C SER A 290 18.98 5.58 -14.84
N CYS A 291 19.91 5.24 -13.93
CA CYS A 291 20.43 3.88 -13.81
C CYS A 291 19.46 2.98 -13.05
N PRO A 292 18.87 1.94 -13.69
CA PRO A 292 17.92 1.06 -13.02
C PRO A 292 18.60 0.17 -11.97
N VAL A 293 19.88 -0.14 -12.14
CA VAL A 293 20.66 -0.95 -11.18
C VAL A 293 20.90 -0.16 -9.91
N ALA A 294 21.33 1.10 -10.02
CA ALA A 294 21.56 1.97 -8.87
C ALA A 294 20.24 2.27 -8.12
N GLU A 295 19.14 2.54 -8.85
CA GLU A 295 17.82 2.75 -8.25
C GLU A 295 17.35 1.49 -7.49
N THR A 296 17.52 0.31 -8.08
CA THR A 296 17.13 -0.95 -7.45
C THR A 296 17.99 -1.24 -6.22
N ALA A 297 19.32 -1.12 -6.31
CA ALA A 297 20.23 -1.36 -5.19
C ALA A 297 19.93 -0.43 -4.00
N ARG A 298 19.70 0.85 -4.27
CA ARG A 298 19.36 1.86 -3.26
C ARG A 298 18.05 1.56 -2.53
N VAL A 299 17.00 1.18 -3.28
CA VAL A 299 15.70 0.81 -2.69
C VAL A 299 15.82 -0.46 -1.85
N VAL A 300 16.52 -1.49 -2.34
CA VAL A 300 16.67 -2.76 -1.62
C VAL A 300 17.49 -2.57 -0.34
N GLY A 301 18.55 -1.76 -0.38
CA GLY A 301 19.31 -1.38 0.82
C GLY A 301 18.39 -0.73 1.86
N TRP A 302 17.59 0.24 1.44
CA TRP A 302 16.62 0.89 2.32
C TRP A 302 15.57 -0.11 2.86
N MET A 303 15.04 -1.01 2.04
CA MET A 303 14.08 -2.03 2.50
C MET A 303 14.70 -2.98 3.53
N ALA A 304 15.97 -3.35 3.38
CA ALA A 304 16.71 -4.16 4.36
C ALA A 304 16.83 -3.41 5.70
N ASP A 305 17.24 -2.14 5.69
CA ASP A 305 17.38 -1.29 6.87
C ASP A 305 16.03 -1.03 7.57
N ARG A 306 14.95 -0.93 6.81
CA ARG A 306 13.59 -0.67 7.34
C ARG A 306 12.80 -1.94 7.64
N SER A 307 13.45 -3.09 7.61
CA SER A 307 12.85 -4.35 8.06
C SER A 307 12.56 -4.32 9.57
N SER A 308 11.63 -5.17 10.00
CA SER A 308 11.36 -5.32 11.44
C SER A 308 12.51 -5.97 12.22
N GLY A 309 13.46 -6.62 11.53
CA GLY A 309 14.60 -7.31 12.13
C GLY A 309 14.24 -8.51 13.00
N GLN A 310 13.08 -9.15 12.77
CA GLN A 310 12.54 -10.20 13.65
C GLN A 310 12.65 -11.63 13.11
N CYS A 311 12.92 -11.81 11.82
CA CYS A 311 13.00 -13.15 11.23
C CYS A 311 14.20 -13.30 10.31
N GLY A 312 14.65 -14.53 10.08
CA GLY A 312 15.82 -14.85 9.27
C GLY A 312 15.82 -14.22 7.87
N PRO A 313 14.69 -14.26 7.12
CA PRO A 313 14.58 -13.58 5.83
C PRO A 313 14.91 -12.10 5.86
N CYS A 314 14.53 -11.36 6.92
CA CYS A 314 14.89 -9.94 7.07
C CYS A 314 16.34 -9.77 7.56
N VAL A 315 16.70 -10.44 8.67
CA VAL A 315 18.00 -10.23 9.35
C VAL A 315 19.18 -10.66 8.47
N ASN A 316 19.04 -11.81 7.80
CA ASN A 316 20.12 -12.39 6.99
C ASN A 316 19.86 -12.24 5.49
N GLY A 317 18.62 -12.55 5.05
CA GLY A 317 18.32 -12.67 3.63
C GLY A 317 18.32 -11.33 2.91
N LEU A 318 17.56 -10.34 3.40
CA LEU A 318 17.49 -9.03 2.76
C LEU A 318 18.81 -8.27 2.86
N ALA A 319 19.51 -8.34 3.98
CA ALA A 319 20.83 -7.73 4.13
C ALA A 319 21.81 -8.30 3.10
N ALA A 320 21.91 -9.64 2.98
CA ALA A 320 22.78 -10.28 2.01
C ALA A 320 22.41 -9.94 0.55
N ILE A 321 21.11 -9.88 0.22
CA ILE A 321 20.65 -9.47 -1.11
C ILE A 321 21.03 -8.02 -1.40
N ALA A 322 20.85 -7.12 -0.43
CA ALA A 322 21.18 -5.71 -0.56
C ALA A 322 22.68 -5.50 -0.78
N ASP A 323 23.52 -6.14 0.04
CA ASP A 323 24.98 -6.07 -0.06
C ASP A 323 25.46 -6.61 -1.40
N ALA A 324 24.95 -7.78 -1.83
CA ALA A 324 25.34 -8.36 -3.12
C ALA A 324 24.89 -7.52 -4.31
N LEU A 325 23.70 -6.89 -4.24
CA LEU A 325 23.24 -6.01 -5.31
C LEU A 325 24.03 -4.71 -5.35
N ALA A 326 24.41 -4.17 -4.21
CA ALA A 326 25.34 -3.04 -4.12
C ALA A 326 26.72 -3.41 -4.72
N ALA A 327 27.26 -4.57 -4.38
CA ALA A 327 28.52 -5.06 -4.96
C ALA A 327 28.44 -5.23 -6.50
N VAL A 328 27.30 -5.71 -7.03
CA VAL A 328 27.07 -5.73 -8.49
C VAL A 328 27.04 -4.32 -9.06
N CYS A 329 26.35 -3.39 -8.41
CA CYS A 329 26.21 -2.01 -8.86
C CYS A 329 27.58 -1.31 -8.99
N TYR A 330 28.50 -1.58 -8.08
CA TYR A 330 29.86 -0.99 -8.07
C TYR A 330 30.92 -1.84 -8.79
N GLY A 331 30.57 -3.02 -9.31
CA GLY A 331 31.51 -3.90 -10.03
C GLY A 331 32.35 -4.82 -9.14
N ASP A 332 32.09 -4.86 -7.84
CA ASP A 332 32.90 -5.64 -6.87
C ASP A 332 32.51 -7.14 -6.83
N ALA A 333 31.31 -7.49 -7.29
CA ALA A 333 30.81 -8.88 -7.20
C ALA A 333 31.17 -9.75 -8.41
N GLY A 334 31.54 -9.18 -9.52
CA GLY A 334 31.68 -9.85 -10.82
C GLY A 334 30.37 -10.56 -11.26
N ALA A 335 30.45 -11.28 -12.40
CA ALA A 335 29.28 -11.95 -12.96
C ALA A 335 28.71 -13.09 -12.06
N ALA A 336 29.51 -13.65 -11.14
CA ALA A 336 29.08 -14.70 -10.20
C ALA A 336 28.08 -14.18 -9.13
N GLY A 337 27.99 -12.87 -8.92
CA GLY A 337 27.07 -12.26 -7.97
C GLY A 337 25.60 -12.43 -8.37
N LEU A 338 25.25 -12.31 -9.64
CA LEU A 338 23.85 -12.37 -10.13
C LEU A 338 23.14 -13.71 -9.84
N PRO A 339 23.71 -14.88 -10.13
CA PRO A 339 23.08 -16.16 -9.76
C PRO A 339 22.89 -16.34 -8.26
N THR A 340 23.79 -15.76 -7.46
CA THR A 340 23.70 -15.81 -5.99
C THR A 340 22.52 -14.98 -5.50
N ILE A 341 22.32 -13.76 -6.02
CA ILE A 341 21.17 -12.90 -5.70
C ILE A 341 19.86 -13.63 -6.07
N ALA A 342 19.76 -14.21 -7.27
CA ALA A 342 18.57 -14.94 -7.71
C ALA A 342 18.22 -16.08 -6.73
N ARG A 343 19.20 -16.90 -6.37
CA ARG A 343 19.03 -18.00 -5.41
C ARG A 343 18.57 -17.50 -4.03
N TRP A 344 19.13 -16.39 -3.53
CA TRP A 344 18.73 -15.84 -2.24
C TRP A 344 17.32 -15.27 -2.26
N CYS A 345 16.89 -14.63 -3.37
CA CYS A 345 15.51 -14.20 -3.54
C CYS A 345 14.54 -15.39 -3.43
N GLU A 346 14.84 -16.52 -4.09
CA GLU A 346 14.04 -17.76 -3.99
C GLU A 346 14.02 -18.33 -2.56
N GLN A 347 15.14 -18.25 -1.85
CA GLN A 347 15.24 -18.72 -0.46
C GLN A 347 14.48 -17.85 0.54
N VAL A 348 14.27 -16.58 0.26
CA VAL A 348 13.60 -15.62 1.13
C VAL A 348 12.08 -15.70 1.01
N ILE A 349 11.57 -15.90 -0.22
CA ILE A 349 10.14 -15.91 -0.52
C ILE A 349 9.39 -16.97 0.29
N GLY A 350 8.26 -16.57 0.92
CA GLY A 350 7.36 -17.43 1.68
C GLY A 350 7.88 -17.85 3.07
N ARG A 351 9.02 -17.33 3.52
CA ARG A 351 9.62 -17.67 4.81
C ARG A 351 9.61 -16.54 5.84
N GLY A 352 9.10 -15.38 5.45
CA GLY A 352 8.98 -14.22 6.35
C GLY A 352 7.82 -14.36 7.34
N ALA A 353 7.94 -13.74 8.52
CA ALA A 353 6.82 -13.56 9.44
C ALA A 353 5.76 -12.59 8.90
N CYS A 354 6.12 -11.76 7.92
CA CYS A 354 5.22 -10.89 7.16
C CYS A 354 5.63 -10.86 5.69
N ALA A 355 4.87 -10.15 4.84
CA ALA A 355 5.10 -10.10 3.38
C ALA A 355 6.27 -9.17 2.97
N HIS A 356 6.95 -8.50 3.88
CA HIS A 356 8.03 -7.57 3.56
C HIS A 356 9.20 -8.22 2.79
N PRO A 357 9.77 -9.37 3.25
CA PRO A 357 10.84 -10.03 2.52
C PRO A 357 10.41 -10.49 1.12
N ASP A 358 9.18 -10.99 1.00
CA ASP A 358 8.61 -11.44 -0.29
C ASP A 358 8.48 -10.27 -1.27
N GLY A 359 8.07 -9.09 -0.77
CA GLY A 359 7.98 -7.88 -1.57
C GLY A 359 9.34 -7.44 -2.11
N ALA A 360 10.36 -7.37 -1.25
CA ALA A 360 11.72 -7.01 -1.63
C ALA A 360 12.32 -8.01 -2.63
N ALA A 361 12.20 -9.31 -2.36
CA ALA A 361 12.68 -10.35 -3.27
C ALA A 361 11.98 -10.31 -4.64
N SER A 362 10.66 -10.03 -4.67
CA SER A 362 9.90 -9.86 -5.92
C SER A 362 10.37 -8.63 -6.71
N PHE A 363 10.64 -7.53 -6.02
CA PHE A 363 11.17 -6.31 -6.63
C PHE A 363 12.53 -6.57 -7.29
N VAL A 364 13.48 -7.21 -6.57
CA VAL A 364 14.80 -7.60 -7.10
C VAL A 364 14.66 -8.56 -8.28
N SER A 365 13.83 -9.60 -8.15
CA SER A 365 13.63 -10.58 -9.23
C SER A 365 13.05 -9.94 -10.50
N SER A 366 12.18 -8.95 -10.35
CA SER A 366 11.66 -8.18 -11.49
C SER A 366 12.76 -7.32 -12.15
N ALA A 367 13.61 -6.69 -11.36
CA ALA A 367 14.75 -5.92 -11.85
C ALA A 367 15.74 -6.82 -12.60
N MET A 368 16.06 -7.99 -12.05
CA MET A 368 16.95 -8.96 -12.71
C MET A 368 16.42 -9.44 -14.06
N ARG A 369 15.10 -9.49 -14.23
CA ARG A 369 14.47 -9.88 -15.48
C ARG A 369 14.43 -8.72 -16.50
N VAL A 370 14.05 -7.52 -16.04
CA VAL A 370 13.84 -6.35 -16.91
C VAL A 370 15.15 -5.68 -17.29
N PHE A 371 16.13 -5.69 -16.39
CA PHE A 371 17.42 -5.01 -16.53
C PHE A 371 18.61 -6.00 -16.56
N ALA A 372 18.40 -7.17 -17.19
CA ALA A 372 19.41 -8.24 -17.21
C ALA A 372 20.72 -7.79 -17.84
N ASP A 373 20.65 -7.05 -18.94
CA ASP A 373 21.84 -6.56 -19.67
C ASP A 373 22.57 -5.49 -18.85
N GLU A 374 21.86 -4.54 -18.28
CA GLU A 374 22.43 -3.49 -17.43
C GLU A 374 23.08 -4.07 -16.16
N LEU A 375 22.44 -5.06 -15.54
CA LEU A 375 23.04 -5.76 -14.39
C LEU A 375 24.31 -6.53 -14.77
N ALA A 376 24.33 -7.18 -15.94
CA ALA A 376 25.52 -7.88 -16.44
C ALA A 376 26.64 -6.88 -16.79
N ASP A 377 26.30 -5.72 -17.32
CA ASP A 377 27.27 -4.66 -17.61
C ASP A 377 27.87 -4.07 -16.33
N HIS A 378 27.04 -3.77 -15.32
CA HIS A 378 27.50 -3.34 -14.01
C HIS A 378 28.40 -4.37 -13.33
N ALA A 379 28.04 -5.66 -13.39
CA ALA A 379 28.84 -6.73 -12.82
C ALA A 379 30.24 -6.87 -13.48
N ARG A 380 30.39 -6.41 -14.73
CA ARG A 380 31.66 -6.46 -15.48
C ARG A 380 32.46 -5.18 -15.41
N HIS A 381 31.79 -4.04 -15.40
CA HIS A 381 32.42 -2.72 -15.61
C HIS A 381 32.21 -1.74 -14.46
N GLY A 382 31.36 -2.08 -13.47
CA GLY A 382 31.02 -1.21 -12.35
C GLY A 382 30.01 -0.12 -12.74
N VAL A 383 30.13 1.04 -12.09
CA VAL A 383 29.19 2.15 -12.25
C VAL A 383 29.16 2.70 -13.68
N CYS A 384 27.97 2.99 -14.18
CA CYS A 384 27.74 3.68 -15.44
C CYS A 384 27.52 5.18 -15.22
N ASP A 385 27.58 5.99 -16.29
CA ASP A 385 27.37 7.45 -16.22
C ASP A 385 26.01 7.82 -15.63
N ALA A 386 24.98 7.01 -15.90
CA ALA A 386 23.63 7.20 -15.40
C ALA A 386 23.49 7.01 -13.87
N CYS A 387 24.47 6.41 -13.20
CA CYS A 387 24.50 6.31 -11.73
C CYS A 387 24.62 7.66 -11.04
N ASN A 388 25.17 8.67 -11.74
CA ASN A 388 25.31 10.04 -11.22
C ASN A 388 24.03 10.88 -11.39
N ALA A 389 23.00 10.35 -12.06
CA ALA A 389 21.72 11.04 -12.21
C ALA A 389 21.01 11.17 -10.85
N PRO A 390 20.25 12.27 -10.64
CA PRO A 390 19.44 12.39 -9.43
C PRO A 390 18.47 11.20 -9.30
N PRO A 391 18.33 10.65 -8.08
CA PRO A 391 17.45 9.51 -7.85
C PRO A 391 15.98 9.84 -8.12
N ILE A 392 15.27 8.90 -8.71
CA ILE A 392 13.83 9.00 -9.00
C ILE A 392 12.98 8.37 -7.91
N LEU A 393 13.43 7.22 -7.39
CA LEU A 393 12.71 6.51 -6.34
C LEU A 393 13.04 7.14 -4.98
N ALA A 394 12.04 7.69 -4.31
CA ALA A 394 12.21 8.39 -3.03
C ALA A 394 12.60 7.42 -1.91
N ILE A 395 13.66 7.74 -1.19
CA ILE A 395 14.05 7.04 0.03
C ILE A 395 13.94 8.04 1.19
N PRO A 396 13.00 7.84 2.14
CA PRO A 396 12.95 8.65 3.34
C PRO A 396 14.26 8.56 4.11
N GLY A 397 14.76 9.72 4.56
CA GLY A 397 15.94 9.79 5.41
C GLY A 397 15.78 8.99 6.72
N PRO A 398 16.83 8.85 7.53
CA PRO A 398 16.73 8.25 8.84
C PRO A 398 15.66 8.98 9.65
N LEU A 399 14.79 8.22 10.35
CA LEU A 399 13.82 8.79 11.28
C LEU A 399 14.61 9.50 12.38
N THR A 400 14.71 10.82 12.31
CA THR A 400 15.16 11.61 13.44
C THR A 400 14.06 11.55 14.48
N VAL A 401 14.20 10.65 15.46
CA VAL A 401 13.40 10.71 16.68
C VAL A 401 13.78 12.03 17.35
N ALA A 402 12.87 13.00 17.27
CA ALA A 402 13.00 14.22 18.07
C ALA A 402 13.13 13.76 19.53
N GLY A 403 14.19 14.21 20.17
CA GLY A 403 14.69 13.68 21.43
C GLY A 403 13.62 13.44 22.50
N ARG A 404 13.85 12.36 23.24
CA ARG A 404 13.23 12.13 24.53
C ARG A 404 13.71 13.18 25.54
#